data_3fe21a00e381be6661466a71138d6ad5
#
_entry.id   3fe21a00e381be6661466a71138d6ad5
#
_cell.length_a   1.000
_cell.length_b   1.000
_cell.length_c   1.000
_cell.angle_alpha   90.00
_cell.angle_beta   90.00
_cell.angle_gamma   90.00
#
_symmetry.space_group_name_H-M   'P 1'
#
loop_
_entity.id
_entity.type
_entity.pdbx_description
1 polymer ?
#
loop_
_entity_poly.entity_id
_entity_poly.type
_entity_poly.pdbx_seq_one_letter_code
_entity_poly.pdbx_strand_id
1 'polypeptide(L)'
;GANTMKLTYAIKFVADMDRAVVFYRDTLGLPLKFSSPGWSEFDTGETTLALHPASAANPAGSVELGFGVSDLQPFYEAKAHAGVRFTMLPTKQDFGGWLAQFEDSEGGRCSVSGAPQ
;
A
#
# COMPACT_ATOMS: atom_id res chain seq x y z
N GLY A 1 -16.97 2.17 -13.82
CA GLY A 1 -17.67 1.06 -13.28
C GLY A 1 -17.91 1.21 -11.80
N ALA A 2 -18.77 0.34 -11.26
CA ALA A 2 -19.18 0.44 -9.87
C ALA A 2 -18.01 0.28 -8.89
N ASN A 3 -16.93 -0.36 -9.30
CA ASN A 3 -15.79 -0.67 -8.44
C ASN A 3 -14.49 -0.21 -9.07
N THR A 4 -14.39 1.10 -9.30
CA THR A 4 -13.20 1.70 -9.87
C THR A 4 -12.01 1.50 -8.95
N MET A 5 -10.91 1.00 -9.50
CA MET A 5 -9.66 0.76 -8.78
C MET A 5 -8.75 1.96 -8.93
N LYS A 6 -8.27 2.50 -7.81
CA LYS A 6 -7.37 3.65 -7.80
C LYS A 6 -6.06 3.31 -7.09
N LEU A 7 -4.97 3.90 -7.55
CA LEU A 7 -3.70 3.82 -6.83
C LEU A 7 -3.74 4.84 -5.70
N THR A 8 -3.78 4.37 -4.47
CA THR A 8 -3.92 5.23 -3.29
C THR A 8 -2.63 5.39 -2.51
N TYR A 9 -1.75 4.38 -2.56
CA TYR A 9 -0.45 4.40 -1.89
C TYR A 9 0.65 3.86 -2.78
N ALA A 10 1.82 4.48 -2.69
CA ALA A 10 3.09 3.89 -3.11
C ALA A 10 3.91 3.72 -1.83
N ILE A 11 4.16 2.48 -1.42
CA ILE A 11 4.82 2.18 -0.15
C ILE A 11 6.27 1.80 -0.44
N LYS A 12 7.20 2.64 0.00
CA LYS A 12 8.64 2.41 -0.16
C LYS A 12 9.19 1.77 1.10
N PHE A 13 9.86 0.65 0.96
CA PHE A 13 10.52 0.00 2.09
C PHE A 13 11.90 0.58 2.28
N VAL A 14 12.22 0.97 3.52
CA VAL A 14 13.43 1.73 3.84
C VAL A 14 14.22 1.03 4.95
N ALA A 15 15.56 1.08 4.84
CA ALA A 15 16.44 0.50 5.84
C ALA A 15 16.52 1.36 7.11
N ASP A 16 16.38 2.68 6.95
CA ASP A 16 16.52 3.66 8.02
C ASP A 16 15.44 4.72 7.85
N MET A 17 14.42 4.67 8.72
CA MET A 17 13.26 5.56 8.60
C MET A 17 13.65 7.03 8.74
N ASP A 18 14.49 7.37 9.71
CA ASP A 18 14.87 8.78 9.93
C ASP A 18 15.62 9.35 8.74
N ARG A 19 16.56 8.60 8.20
CA ARG A 19 17.32 9.01 7.01
C ARG A 19 16.40 9.17 5.80
N ALA A 20 15.46 8.25 5.61
CA ALA A 20 14.53 8.32 4.50
C ALA A 20 13.60 9.53 4.62
N VAL A 21 13.08 9.80 5.82
CA VAL A 21 12.22 10.97 6.05
C VAL A 21 12.97 12.25 5.73
N VAL A 22 14.22 12.38 6.17
CA VAL A 22 15.04 13.56 5.87
C VAL A 22 15.22 13.72 4.36
N PHE A 23 15.50 12.62 3.64
CA PHE A 23 15.66 12.67 2.19
C PHE A 23 14.43 13.19 1.49
N TYR A 24 13.26 12.56 1.74
CA TYR A 24 12.04 12.95 1.05
C TYR A 24 11.54 14.33 1.47
N ARG A 25 11.65 14.67 2.74
CA ARG A 25 11.20 15.97 3.25
C ARG A 25 12.12 17.11 2.87
N ASP A 26 13.43 16.96 3.16
CA ASP A 26 14.38 18.08 3.07
C ASP A 26 15.07 18.15 1.72
N THR A 27 15.51 17.02 1.18
CA THR A 27 16.21 17.00 -0.11
C THR A 27 15.23 17.13 -1.28
N LEU A 28 14.13 16.37 -1.27
CA LEU A 28 13.13 16.44 -2.33
C LEU A 28 12.06 17.50 -2.07
N GLY A 29 11.89 17.94 -0.84
CA GLY A 29 10.93 19.00 -0.51
C GLY A 29 9.48 18.54 -0.44
N LEU A 30 9.20 17.26 -0.19
CA LEU A 30 7.84 16.77 -0.11
C LEU A 30 7.21 17.11 1.24
N PRO A 31 5.94 17.55 1.26
CA PRO A 31 5.25 17.84 2.52
C PRO A 31 5.06 16.57 3.35
N LEU A 32 5.62 16.55 4.53
CA LEU A 32 5.45 15.45 5.48
C LEU A 32 4.08 15.56 6.15
N LYS A 33 3.27 14.49 6.09
CA LYS A 33 2.00 14.43 6.82
C LYS A 33 2.21 14.02 8.27
N PHE A 34 2.94 12.91 8.47
CA PHE A 34 3.39 12.49 9.78
C PHE A 34 4.52 11.47 9.64
N SER A 35 5.23 11.26 10.75
CA SER A 35 6.34 10.32 10.80
C SER A 35 6.29 9.51 12.09
N SER A 36 6.56 8.23 11.98
CA SER A 36 6.72 7.32 13.12
C SER A 36 7.76 6.26 12.75
N PRO A 37 8.26 5.50 13.73
CA PRO A 37 9.25 4.45 13.42
C PRO A 37 8.72 3.38 12.46
N GLY A 38 7.43 3.09 12.49
CA GLY A 38 6.84 2.03 11.68
C GLY A 38 6.12 2.46 10.43
N TRP A 39 5.87 3.77 10.25
CA TRP A 39 5.10 4.26 9.10
C TRP A 39 5.19 5.78 9.01
N SER A 40 5.52 6.29 7.84
CA SER A 40 5.52 7.73 7.57
C SER A 40 4.79 8.00 6.27
N GLU A 41 4.16 9.18 6.16
CA GLU A 41 3.41 9.55 4.96
C GLU A 41 3.78 10.95 4.50
N PHE A 42 3.85 11.11 3.17
CA PHE A 42 4.04 12.38 2.50
C PHE A 42 2.83 12.68 1.61
N ASP A 43 2.45 13.95 1.58
CA ASP A 43 1.37 14.42 0.72
C ASP A 43 1.92 14.63 -0.69
N THR A 44 1.51 13.78 -1.63
CA THR A 44 1.90 13.87 -3.03
C THR A 44 0.69 14.00 -3.94
N GLY A 45 -0.44 14.47 -3.39
CA GLY A 45 -1.68 14.63 -4.12
C GLY A 45 -2.61 13.45 -3.92
N GLU A 46 -3.16 12.90 -5.00
CA GLU A 46 -4.14 11.81 -4.91
C GLU A 46 -3.53 10.49 -4.42
N THR A 47 -2.28 10.26 -4.73
CA THR A 47 -1.56 9.07 -4.24
C THR A 47 -0.63 9.47 -3.11
N THR A 48 -0.67 8.75 -2.00
CA THR A 48 0.18 8.99 -0.85
C THR A 48 1.48 8.21 -0.98
N LEU A 49 2.62 8.88 -0.82
CA LEU A 49 3.89 8.19 -0.63
C LEU A 49 4.02 7.79 0.83
N ALA A 50 4.15 6.50 1.10
CA ALA A 50 4.36 5.99 2.45
C ALA A 50 5.71 5.33 2.56
N LEU A 51 6.31 5.37 3.76
CA LEU A 51 7.55 4.68 4.08
C LEU A 51 7.26 3.64 5.14
N HIS A 52 7.82 2.45 4.95
CA HIS A 52 7.68 1.32 5.88
C HIS A 52 9.06 0.70 6.08
N PRO A 53 9.38 0.24 7.31
CA PRO A 53 10.66 -0.43 7.52
C PRO A 53 10.83 -1.64 6.63
N ALA A 54 12.03 -1.80 6.10
CA ALA A 54 12.39 -2.96 5.29
C ALA A 54 12.47 -4.21 6.15
N SER A 55 12.34 -5.36 5.50
CA SER A 55 12.45 -6.69 6.11
C SER A 55 13.03 -7.66 5.07
N ALA A 56 13.22 -8.91 5.47
CA ALA A 56 13.67 -9.92 4.53
C ALA A 56 12.67 -10.12 3.38
N ALA A 57 11.37 -10.07 3.68
CA ALA A 57 10.32 -10.21 2.67
C ALA A 57 10.17 -8.96 1.81
N ASN A 58 10.48 -7.79 2.37
CA ASN A 58 10.36 -6.50 1.70
C ASN A 58 11.68 -5.76 1.81
N PRO A 59 12.65 -6.05 0.94
CA PRO A 59 13.99 -5.45 1.03
C PRO A 59 13.98 -3.93 0.85
N ALA A 60 14.98 -3.28 1.43
CA ALA A 60 15.15 -1.84 1.27
C ALA A 60 15.22 -1.47 -0.20
N GLY A 61 14.48 -0.43 -0.58
CA GLY A 61 14.36 0.03 -1.96
C GLY A 61 13.21 -0.58 -2.74
N SER A 62 12.60 -1.67 -2.27
CA SER A 62 11.43 -2.24 -2.92
C SER A 62 10.18 -1.39 -2.65
N VAL A 63 9.15 -1.61 -3.47
CA VAL A 63 7.90 -0.84 -3.42
C VAL A 63 6.72 -1.79 -3.43
N GLU A 64 5.73 -1.51 -2.62
CA GLU A 64 4.43 -2.17 -2.68
C GLU A 64 3.40 -1.15 -3.16
N LEU A 65 2.61 -1.49 -4.18
CA LEU A 65 1.52 -0.64 -4.64
C LEU A 65 0.28 -0.93 -3.82
N GLY A 66 -0.36 0.14 -3.33
CA GLY A 66 -1.60 0.04 -2.59
C GLY A 66 -2.75 0.64 -3.39
N PHE A 67 -3.79 -0.15 -3.59
CA PHE A 67 -4.97 0.26 -4.35
C PHE A 67 -6.18 0.43 -3.43
N GLY A 68 -7.15 1.21 -3.88
CA GLY A 68 -8.43 1.35 -3.21
C GLY A 68 -9.56 1.01 -4.16
N VAL A 69 -10.57 0.32 -3.66
CA VAL A 69 -11.82 0.02 -4.37
C VAL A 69 -13.00 0.32 -3.44
N SER A 70 -14.18 0.53 -4.02
CA SER A 70 -15.37 0.81 -3.22
C SER A 70 -15.80 -0.40 -2.40
N ASP A 71 -15.84 -1.58 -3.03
CA ASP A 71 -16.37 -2.81 -2.43
C ASP A 71 -15.33 -3.91 -2.54
N LEU A 72 -14.68 -4.23 -1.44
CA LEU A 72 -13.54 -5.14 -1.44
C LEU A 72 -13.95 -6.59 -1.71
N GLN A 73 -15.01 -7.08 -1.08
CA GLN A 73 -15.41 -8.48 -1.24
C GLN A 73 -15.77 -8.83 -2.69
N PRO A 74 -16.62 -8.04 -3.38
CA PRO A 74 -16.88 -8.29 -4.80
C PRO A 74 -15.64 -8.19 -5.68
N PHE A 75 -14.75 -7.24 -5.38
CA PHE A 75 -13.47 -7.13 -6.07
C PHE A 75 -12.65 -8.41 -5.91
N TYR A 76 -12.49 -8.88 -4.68
CA TYR A 76 -11.77 -10.11 -4.40
C TYR A 76 -12.34 -11.29 -5.15
N GLU A 77 -13.65 -11.50 -5.07
CA GLU A 77 -14.29 -12.64 -5.72
C GLU A 77 -14.11 -12.61 -7.24
N ALA A 78 -14.30 -11.45 -7.85
CA ALA A 78 -14.14 -11.31 -9.31
C ALA A 78 -12.70 -11.55 -9.74
N LYS A 79 -11.72 -10.99 -9.00
CA LYS A 79 -10.31 -11.10 -9.40
C LYS A 79 -9.74 -12.49 -9.09
N ALA A 80 -10.15 -13.11 -7.99
CA ALA A 80 -9.77 -14.49 -7.70
C ALA A 80 -10.28 -15.42 -8.79
N HIS A 81 -11.53 -15.23 -9.23
CA HIS A 81 -12.11 -16.01 -10.32
C HIS A 81 -11.35 -15.78 -11.64
N ALA A 82 -10.82 -14.58 -11.86
CA ALA A 82 -10.02 -14.25 -13.03
C ALA A 82 -8.58 -14.77 -12.97
N GLY A 83 -8.18 -15.39 -11.87
CA GLY A 83 -6.86 -16.00 -11.74
C GLY A 83 -5.85 -15.20 -10.93
N VAL A 84 -6.26 -14.10 -10.30
CA VAL A 84 -5.36 -13.34 -9.44
C VAL A 84 -5.08 -14.13 -8.16
N ARG A 85 -3.79 -14.23 -7.81
CA ARG A 85 -3.35 -14.95 -6.62
C ARG A 85 -3.39 -14.03 -5.41
N PHE A 86 -4.36 -14.23 -4.53
CA PHE A 86 -4.43 -13.50 -3.27
C PHE A 86 -3.60 -14.21 -2.21
N THR A 87 -2.69 -13.47 -1.59
CA THR A 87 -1.85 -13.95 -0.49
C THR A 87 -2.46 -13.62 0.86
N MET A 88 -3.41 -12.68 0.89
CA MET A 88 -4.24 -12.41 2.06
C MET A 88 -5.64 -12.09 1.58
N LEU A 89 -6.63 -12.84 2.08
CA LEU A 89 -8.03 -12.59 1.79
C LEU A 89 -8.50 -11.32 2.49
N PRO A 90 -9.64 -10.71 2.07
CA PRO A 90 -10.17 -9.54 2.75
C PRO A 90 -10.24 -9.74 4.26
N THR A 91 -9.51 -8.92 5.00
CA THR A 91 -9.32 -9.07 6.44
C THR A 91 -9.42 -7.71 7.11
N LYS A 92 -10.19 -7.63 8.18
CA LYS A 92 -10.30 -6.41 8.97
C LYS A 92 -8.98 -6.14 9.70
N GLN A 93 -8.53 -4.90 9.60
CA GLN A 93 -7.28 -4.46 10.23
C GLN A 93 -7.56 -3.76 11.57
N ASP A 94 -6.52 -3.62 12.39
CA ASP A 94 -6.63 -2.97 13.70
C ASP A 94 -7.11 -1.52 13.59
N PHE A 95 -6.76 -0.83 12.50
CA PHE A 95 -7.22 0.55 12.28
C PHE A 95 -8.67 0.64 11.81
N GLY A 96 -9.38 -0.49 11.67
CA GLY A 96 -10.80 -0.56 11.31
C GLY A 96 -11.09 -0.73 9.84
N GLY A 97 -10.12 -0.52 8.96
CA GLY A 97 -10.29 -0.73 7.52
C GLY A 97 -10.15 -2.20 7.14
N TRP A 98 -10.57 -2.54 5.92
CA TRP A 98 -10.43 -3.89 5.37
C TRP A 98 -9.39 -3.87 4.27
N LEU A 99 -8.57 -4.92 4.23
CA LEU A 99 -7.42 -5.03 3.32
C LEU A 99 -7.32 -6.46 2.79
N ALA A 100 -6.91 -6.59 1.53
CA ALA A 100 -6.48 -7.85 0.95
C ALA A 100 -5.11 -7.64 0.30
N GLN A 101 -4.39 -8.72 0.06
CA GLN A 101 -3.11 -8.66 -0.64
C GLN A 101 -3.09 -9.68 -1.77
N PHE A 102 -2.43 -9.32 -2.87
CA PHE A 102 -2.32 -10.19 -4.04
C PHE A 102 -0.96 -9.98 -4.70
N GLU A 103 -0.60 -10.90 -5.57
CA GLU A 103 0.61 -10.80 -6.37
C GLU A 103 0.26 -10.33 -7.78
N ASP A 104 1.09 -9.43 -8.31
CA ASP A 104 0.94 -8.96 -9.69
C ASP A 104 1.60 -9.93 -10.68
N SER A 105 1.70 -9.52 -11.94
CA SER A 105 2.26 -10.34 -13.02
C SER A 105 3.72 -10.72 -12.80
N GLU A 106 4.45 -9.93 -12.00
CA GLU A 106 5.88 -10.14 -11.72
C GLU A 106 6.11 -10.82 -10.37
N GLY A 107 5.03 -11.24 -9.70
CA GLY A 107 5.12 -11.81 -8.35
C GLY A 107 5.30 -10.75 -7.26
N GLY A 108 5.18 -9.47 -7.59
CA GLY A 108 5.26 -8.39 -6.62
C GLY A 108 3.98 -8.29 -5.80
N ARG A 109 4.14 -8.07 -4.49
CA ARG A 109 2.97 -7.94 -3.62
C ARG A 109 2.32 -6.58 -3.78
N CYS A 110 0.99 -6.59 -3.93
CA CYS A 110 0.15 -5.42 -3.92
C CYS A 110 -0.87 -5.55 -2.79
N SER A 111 -1.36 -4.41 -2.30
CA SER A 111 -2.47 -4.39 -1.36
C SER A 111 -3.66 -3.67 -1.97
N VAL A 112 -4.85 -4.01 -1.49
CA VAL A 112 -6.08 -3.34 -1.91
C VAL A 112 -6.99 -3.20 -0.70
N SER A 113 -7.53 -2.00 -0.52
CA SER A 113 -8.44 -1.70 0.58
C SER A 113 -9.79 -1.25 0.04
N GLY A 114 -10.81 -1.37 0.86
CA GLY A 114 -12.18 -0.97 0.50
C GLY A 114 -13.17 -1.37 1.56
N ALA A 115 -14.44 -1.00 1.38
CA ALA A 115 -15.50 -1.46 2.23
C ALA A 115 -15.60 -2.99 2.13
N PRO A 116 -16.03 -3.69 3.20
CA PRO A 116 -16.04 -5.15 3.22
C PRO A 116 -17.01 -5.78 2.22
N GLN A 117 -17.98 -5.03 1.75
CA GLN A 117 -18.99 -5.57 0.83
C GLN A 117 -18.50 -5.69 -0.60
#